data_94cd133bedbc30a4ec7effb003893939
#
_entry.id   94cd133bedbc30a4ec7effb003893939
#
_cell.length_a   1.000
_cell.length_b   1.000
_cell.length_c   1.000
_cell.angle_alpha   90.00
_cell.angle_beta   90.00
_cell.angle_gamma   90.00
#
_symmetry.space_group_name_H-M   'P 1'
#
loop_
_entity.id
_entity.type
_entity.pdbx_description
1 polymer ?
#
loop_
_entity_poly.entity_id
_entity_poly.type
_entity_poly.pdbx_seq_one_letter_code
_entity_poly.pdbx_strand_id
1 'polypeptide(L)'
;GVVGLIKGKNPGKKTLALRADMDALPISEENDVPYRSKNPGIMHACGHDVHTTCLLGAAKILNELKEEWEGTVKLIFQPGEEKNPGGASLLIKEGVLEDPKPEKIFALHVHPGLEIGKMSFRNGMVMASADEIYISIKSKGGHAAAPQYTADTILIASHLIISLQQIISRNNSPFNPSVLSITSFHGGNTTNVI
;
A
#
# COMPACT_ATOMS: atom_id res chain seq x y z
N GLY A 1 12.74 -2.17 8.41
CA GLY A 1 11.92 -1.38 9.33
C GLY A 1 12.67 -1.01 10.59
N VAL A 2 12.05 -0.20 11.41
CA VAL A 2 12.58 0.20 12.72
C VAL A 2 11.56 -0.14 13.79
N VAL A 3 12.01 -0.70 14.91
CA VAL A 3 11.16 -1.00 16.06
C VAL A 3 11.72 -0.28 17.28
N GLY A 4 10.88 0.49 17.97
CA GLY A 4 11.19 1.15 19.21
C GLY A 4 10.32 0.63 20.36
N LEU A 5 10.82 0.66 21.58
CA LEU A 5 10.05 0.32 22.77
C LEU A 5 10.11 1.48 23.77
N ILE A 6 8.95 1.93 24.22
CA ILE A 6 8.83 2.87 25.32
C ILE A 6 8.20 2.13 26.48
N LYS A 7 8.92 2.10 27.61
CA LYS A 7 8.48 1.42 28.84
C LYS A 7 7.97 2.45 29.83
N GLY A 8 6.70 2.38 30.16
CA GLY A 8 6.07 3.10 31.26
C GLY A 8 6.22 2.36 32.60
N LYS A 9 5.42 2.73 33.60
CA LYS A 9 5.34 1.99 34.85
C LYS A 9 4.87 0.56 34.59
N ASN A 10 5.37 -0.41 35.36
CA ASN A 10 4.98 -1.82 35.24
C ASN A 10 4.99 -2.33 33.77
N PRO A 11 6.15 -2.29 33.09
CA PRO A 11 6.23 -2.50 31.64
C PRO A 11 5.73 -3.87 31.17
N GLY A 12 5.71 -4.87 32.04
CA GLY A 12 5.18 -6.20 31.76
C GLY A 12 3.66 -6.32 31.84
N LYS A 13 2.93 -5.28 32.29
CA LYS A 13 1.49 -5.34 32.51
C LYS A 13 0.68 -5.54 31.23
N LYS A 14 1.05 -4.84 30.17
CA LYS A 14 0.44 -4.93 28.82
C LYS A 14 1.38 -4.32 27.78
N THR A 15 1.19 -4.72 26.52
CA THR A 15 1.89 -4.11 25.38
C THR A 15 0.86 -3.67 24.34
N LEU A 16 1.00 -2.44 23.88
CA LEU A 16 0.28 -1.92 22.71
C LEU A 16 1.30 -1.61 21.61
N ALA A 17 0.89 -1.76 20.36
CA ALA A 17 1.72 -1.34 19.23
C ALA A 17 1.09 -0.14 18.51
N LEU A 18 1.95 0.77 18.06
CA LEU A 18 1.62 1.86 17.16
C LEU A 18 2.43 1.69 15.87
N ARG A 19 1.78 1.77 14.72
CA ARG A 19 2.43 1.53 13.41
C ARG A 19 2.29 2.75 12.51
N ALA A 20 3.38 3.07 11.82
CA ALA A 20 3.37 3.94 10.65
C ALA A 20 4.18 3.29 9.53
N ASP A 21 3.72 3.46 8.29
CA ASP A 21 4.51 3.18 7.09
C ASP A 21 5.50 4.32 6.82
N MET A 22 6.57 4.02 6.06
CA MET A 22 7.67 4.98 5.84
C MET A 22 8.06 5.13 4.37
N ASP A 23 7.55 4.27 3.50
CA ASP A 23 8.00 4.24 2.11
C ASP A 23 7.40 5.36 1.27
N ALA A 24 8.14 5.74 0.24
CA ALA A 24 7.75 6.72 -0.76
C ALA A 24 7.45 6.02 -2.08
N LEU A 25 6.78 6.72 -2.99
CA LEU A 25 6.38 6.24 -4.31
C LEU A 25 7.34 6.72 -5.40
N PRO A 26 7.54 5.95 -6.49
CA PRO A 26 8.35 6.32 -7.64
C PRO A 26 7.60 7.33 -8.53
N ILE A 27 7.33 8.51 -7.98
CA ILE A 27 6.60 9.60 -8.61
C ILE A 27 7.45 10.86 -8.50
N SER A 28 7.58 11.63 -9.58
CA SER A 28 8.23 12.93 -9.53
C SER A 28 7.32 13.95 -8.86
N GLU A 29 7.83 14.62 -7.83
CA GLU A 29 7.06 15.66 -7.16
C GLU A 29 7.05 16.95 -7.96
N GLU A 30 5.85 17.42 -8.28
CA GLU A 30 5.61 18.67 -9.00
C GLU A 30 5.19 19.83 -8.08
N ASN A 31 4.98 19.53 -6.78
CA ASN A 31 4.59 20.56 -5.81
C ASN A 31 5.72 21.57 -5.57
N ASP A 32 5.37 22.85 -5.54
CA ASP A 32 6.30 23.92 -5.16
C ASP A 32 6.11 24.28 -3.68
N VAL A 33 6.66 23.44 -2.81
CA VAL A 33 6.62 23.58 -1.36
C VAL A 33 8.03 23.47 -0.76
N PRO A 34 8.31 24.16 0.36
CA PRO A 34 9.65 24.19 0.93
C PRO A 34 10.14 22.83 1.45
N TYR A 35 9.25 21.88 1.66
CA TYR A 35 9.53 20.50 2.12
C TYR A 35 9.38 19.46 1.03
N ARG A 36 9.33 19.87 -0.25
CA ARG A 36 9.28 18.94 -1.39
C ARG A 36 10.44 17.94 -1.37
N SER A 37 10.23 16.80 -2.01
CA SER A 37 11.25 15.77 -2.15
C SER A 37 12.54 16.34 -2.76
N LYS A 38 13.68 15.94 -2.19
CA LYS A 38 15.02 16.22 -2.73
C LYS A 38 15.55 15.07 -3.58
N ASN A 39 14.79 13.97 -3.67
CA ASN A 39 15.14 12.79 -4.45
C ASN A 39 14.35 12.81 -5.77
N PRO A 40 14.96 13.06 -6.93
CA PRO A 40 14.26 13.06 -8.21
C PRO A 40 13.53 11.74 -8.46
N GLY A 41 12.30 11.82 -8.94
CA GLY A 41 11.47 10.64 -9.24
C GLY A 41 10.91 9.90 -8.05
N ILE A 42 11.01 10.46 -6.83
CA ILE A 42 10.48 9.83 -5.61
C ILE A 42 9.79 10.89 -4.77
N MET A 43 8.55 10.64 -4.32
CA MET A 43 7.83 11.51 -3.40
C MET A 43 6.93 10.73 -2.44
N HIS A 44 6.58 11.33 -1.33
CA HIS A 44 5.49 10.85 -0.47
C HIS A 44 4.13 11.28 -1.04
N ALA A 45 3.57 10.46 -1.95
CA ALA A 45 2.26 10.73 -2.56
C ALA A 45 1.10 10.06 -1.82
N CYS A 46 1.39 9.21 -0.81
CA CYS A 46 0.38 8.53 0.00
C CYS A 46 0.33 9.05 1.47
N GLY A 47 1.16 10.02 1.84
CA GLY A 47 1.15 10.63 3.17
C GLY A 47 1.91 9.86 4.25
N HIS A 48 2.77 8.91 3.89
CA HIS A 48 3.55 8.12 4.86
C HIS A 48 4.55 8.98 5.65
N ASP A 49 4.99 10.10 5.14
CA ASP A 49 5.75 11.13 5.85
C ASP A 49 4.95 11.72 7.02
N VAL A 50 3.65 11.99 6.82
CA VAL A 50 2.75 12.45 7.88
C VAL A 50 2.54 11.35 8.92
N HIS A 51 2.33 10.10 8.49
CA HIS A 51 2.15 8.95 9.39
C HIS A 51 3.38 8.77 10.28
N THR A 52 4.58 8.78 9.67
CA THR A 52 5.86 8.68 10.39
C THR A 52 6.04 9.83 11.38
N THR A 53 5.71 11.06 10.96
CA THR A 53 5.81 12.25 11.83
C THR A 53 4.84 12.16 13.02
N CYS A 54 3.61 11.70 12.79
CA CYS A 54 2.64 11.48 13.86
C CYS A 54 3.13 10.43 14.86
N LEU A 55 3.71 9.33 14.38
CA LEU A 55 4.24 8.29 15.25
C LEU A 55 5.44 8.78 16.06
N LEU A 56 6.34 9.56 15.47
CA LEU A 56 7.46 10.19 16.17
C LEU A 56 6.98 11.20 17.23
N GLY A 57 5.97 12.00 16.90
CA GLY A 57 5.33 12.92 17.84
C GLY A 57 4.70 12.19 19.02
N ALA A 58 3.95 11.12 18.74
CA ALA A 58 3.37 10.26 19.78
C ALA A 58 4.46 9.61 20.64
N ALA A 59 5.55 9.14 20.03
CA ALA A 59 6.68 8.56 20.74
C ALA A 59 7.31 9.55 21.73
N LYS A 60 7.51 10.80 21.31
CA LYS A 60 8.04 11.87 22.14
C LYS A 60 7.13 12.11 23.35
N ILE A 61 5.84 12.32 23.14
CA ILE A 61 4.86 12.57 24.19
C ILE A 61 4.80 11.38 25.18
N LEU A 62 4.70 10.17 24.66
CA LEU A 62 4.63 8.96 25.48
C LEU A 62 5.91 8.75 26.32
N ASN A 63 7.07 9.10 25.78
CA ASN A 63 8.32 9.01 26.52
C ASN A 63 8.46 10.11 27.59
N GLU A 64 7.99 11.32 27.33
CA GLU A 64 7.95 12.41 28.32
C GLU A 64 6.99 12.08 29.46
N LEU A 65 5.86 11.44 29.17
CA LEU A 65 4.82 11.06 30.13
C LEU A 65 4.95 9.61 30.64
N LYS A 66 6.12 8.96 30.51
CA LYS A 66 6.25 7.53 30.83
C LYS A 66 5.94 7.18 32.29
N GLU A 67 6.00 8.14 33.19
CA GLU A 67 5.63 7.98 34.60
C GLU A 67 4.12 8.15 34.85
N GLU A 68 3.32 8.47 33.82
CA GLU A 68 1.87 8.67 33.94
C GLU A 68 1.03 7.48 33.45
N TRP A 69 1.67 6.49 32.79
CA TRP A 69 0.98 5.32 32.25
C TRP A 69 1.73 4.01 32.55
N GLU A 70 1.07 2.87 32.34
CA GLU A 70 1.60 1.54 32.64
C GLU A 70 1.67 0.66 31.39
N GLY A 71 2.68 -0.21 31.34
CA GLY A 71 2.90 -1.15 30.25
C GLY A 71 4.03 -0.76 29.32
N THR A 72 4.00 -1.30 28.12
CA THR A 72 4.97 -1.02 27.05
C THR A 72 4.23 -0.57 25.78
N VAL A 73 4.76 0.44 25.12
CA VAL A 73 4.35 0.83 23.77
C VAL A 73 5.43 0.42 22.79
N LYS A 74 5.09 -0.44 21.84
CA LYS A 74 5.94 -0.84 20.72
C LYS A 74 5.64 0.05 19.52
N LEU A 75 6.64 0.77 19.06
CA LEU A 75 6.57 1.61 17.86
C LEU A 75 7.09 0.82 16.67
N ILE A 76 6.33 0.76 15.60
CA ILE A 76 6.68 0.00 14.39
C ILE A 76 6.69 0.96 13.21
N PHE A 77 7.87 1.22 12.68
CA PHE A 77 8.07 1.98 11.44
C PHE A 77 8.28 0.99 10.31
N GLN A 78 7.23 0.79 9.51
CA GLN A 78 7.16 -0.24 8.48
C GLN A 78 7.67 0.29 7.14
N PRO A 79 8.61 -0.38 6.47
CA PRO A 79 8.98 -0.10 5.08
C PRO A 79 8.05 -0.84 4.11
N GLY A 80 8.04 -0.43 2.83
CA GLY A 80 7.50 -1.20 1.72
C GLY A 80 6.02 -1.57 1.85
N GLU A 81 5.16 -0.62 2.23
CA GLU A 81 3.71 -0.82 2.27
C GLU A 81 3.16 -0.94 0.85
N GLU A 82 3.66 -0.10 -0.06
CA GLU A 82 3.20 0.08 -1.44
C GLU A 82 3.68 -1.00 -2.42
N LYS A 83 4.47 -1.97 -1.95
CA LYS A 83 5.07 -2.98 -2.82
C LYS A 83 4.88 -4.40 -2.28
N ASN A 84 4.24 -5.27 -3.06
CA ASN A 84 4.09 -6.68 -2.72
C ASN A 84 5.46 -7.39 -2.52
N PRO A 85 5.56 -8.31 -1.56
CA PRO A 85 4.53 -8.88 -0.67
C PRO A 85 4.18 -8.00 0.54
N GLY A 86 4.60 -6.75 0.57
CA GLY A 86 4.40 -5.81 1.66
C GLY A 86 5.39 -5.97 2.81
N GLY A 87 5.93 -4.83 3.27
CA GLY A 87 6.89 -4.82 4.36
C GLY A 87 6.33 -5.34 5.68
N ALA A 88 5.00 -5.29 5.88
CA ALA A 88 4.35 -5.85 7.06
C ALA A 88 4.57 -7.36 7.16
N SER A 89 4.41 -8.10 6.05
CA SER A 89 4.61 -9.56 6.02
C SER A 89 6.06 -9.95 6.36
N LEU A 90 7.02 -9.15 5.90
CA LEU A 90 8.44 -9.35 6.20
C LEU A 90 8.75 -9.07 7.67
N LEU A 91 8.24 -7.97 8.22
CA LEU A 91 8.40 -7.65 9.64
C LEU A 91 7.77 -8.70 10.55
N ILE A 92 6.60 -9.24 10.19
CA ILE A 92 5.96 -10.33 10.94
C ILE A 92 6.84 -11.58 10.91
N LYS A 93 7.39 -11.93 9.75
CA LYS A 93 8.32 -13.05 9.60
C LYS A 93 9.60 -12.87 10.42
N GLU A 94 10.05 -11.64 10.61
CA GLU A 94 11.18 -11.26 11.47
C GLU A 94 10.81 -11.16 12.95
N GLY A 95 9.57 -11.46 13.33
CA GLY A 95 9.14 -11.49 14.72
C GLY A 95 8.73 -10.13 15.30
N VAL A 96 8.37 -9.14 14.48
CA VAL A 96 8.00 -7.80 14.99
C VAL A 96 6.84 -7.83 15.99
N LEU A 97 5.95 -8.81 15.90
CA LEU A 97 4.81 -8.99 16.80
C LEU A 97 5.12 -9.87 18.02
N GLU A 98 6.37 -10.31 18.14
CA GLU A 98 6.84 -11.04 19.29
C GLU A 98 7.67 -10.09 20.20
N ASP A 99 7.95 -10.50 21.37
CA ASP A 99 8.88 -10.01 22.38
C ASP A 99 9.11 -8.47 22.46
N PRO A 100 8.23 -7.71 23.13
CA PRO A 100 6.98 -8.15 23.74
C PRO A 100 5.83 -8.25 22.72
N LYS A 101 4.97 -9.23 22.88
CA LYS A 101 3.80 -9.43 22.02
C LYS A 101 2.74 -8.36 22.30
N PRO A 102 2.31 -7.55 21.31
CA PRO A 102 1.28 -6.56 21.55
C PRO A 102 -0.11 -7.20 21.62
N GLU A 103 -0.94 -6.72 22.52
CA GLU A 103 -2.34 -7.13 22.65
C GLU A 103 -3.21 -6.47 21.55
N LYS A 104 -2.84 -5.27 21.15
CA LYS A 104 -3.53 -4.48 20.13
C LYS A 104 -2.50 -3.67 19.33
N ILE A 105 -2.83 -3.41 18.08
CA ILE A 105 -2.06 -2.54 17.19
C ILE A 105 -2.96 -1.45 16.64
N PHE A 106 -2.45 -0.22 16.59
CA PHE A 106 -3.12 0.93 16.02
C PHE A 106 -2.25 1.50 14.89
N ALA A 107 -2.92 1.90 13.82
CA ALA A 107 -2.34 2.65 12.73
C ALA A 107 -3.33 3.74 12.30
N LEU A 108 -2.83 4.80 11.71
CA LEU A 108 -3.65 5.83 11.08
C LEU A 108 -3.28 5.93 9.60
N HIS A 109 -4.21 6.43 8.81
CA HIS A 109 -3.93 6.85 7.45
C HIS A 109 -4.56 8.24 7.21
N VAL A 110 -3.81 9.16 6.63
CA VAL A 110 -4.35 10.46 6.24
C VAL A 110 -5.31 10.29 5.05
N HIS A 111 -6.39 11.05 5.04
CA HIS A 111 -7.38 11.00 3.97
C HIS A 111 -7.69 12.40 3.48
N PRO A 112 -7.42 12.74 2.20
CA PRO A 112 -7.58 14.10 1.67
C PRO A 112 -8.99 14.67 1.77
N GLY A 113 -10.01 13.81 1.81
CA GLY A 113 -11.42 14.21 1.95
C GLY A 113 -11.89 14.42 3.38
N LEU A 114 -11.03 14.25 4.38
CA LEU A 114 -11.37 14.41 5.78
C LEU A 114 -10.79 15.74 6.32
N GLU A 115 -11.63 16.56 6.94
CA GLU A 115 -11.19 17.83 7.51
C GLU A 115 -10.16 17.63 8.63
N ILE A 116 -9.20 18.57 8.73
CA ILE A 116 -8.17 18.56 9.78
C ILE A 116 -8.84 18.55 11.16
N GLY A 117 -8.31 17.70 12.06
CA GLY A 117 -8.84 17.52 13.41
C GLY A 117 -9.98 16.52 13.51
N LYS A 118 -10.47 15.96 12.40
CA LYS A 118 -11.44 14.86 12.40
C LYS A 118 -10.75 13.52 12.24
N MET A 119 -11.32 12.50 12.86
CA MET A 119 -10.95 11.08 12.69
C MET A 119 -12.17 10.29 12.26
N SER A 120 -11.98 9.34 11.35
CA SER A 120 -13.00 8.39 10.92
C SER A 120 -12.55 6.97 11.23
N PHE A 121 -13.43 6.18 11.79
CA PHE A 121 -13.21 4.75 12.04
C PHE A 121 -14.54 4.01 11.99
N ARG A 122 -14.48 2.72 11.73
CA ARG A 122 -15.64 1.85 11.68
C ARG A 122 -15.32 0.47 12.21
N ASN A 123 -16.35 -0.24 12.64
CA ASN A 123 -16.24 -1.66 13.00
C ASN A 123 -16.19 -2.52 11.73
N GLY A 124 -15.43 -3.61 11.77
CA GLY A 124 -15.28 -4.55 10.68
C GLY A 124 -14.28 -4.11 9.62
N MET A 125 -14.46 -4.56 8.39
CA MET A 125 -13.55 -4.22 7.28
C MET A 125 -13.58 -2.73 6.96
N VAL A 126 -12.41 -2.14 6.88
CA VAL A 126 -12.20 -0.75 6.45
C VAL A 126 -11.80 -0.71 4.98
N MET A 127 -10.96 -1.64 4.54
CA MET A 127 -10.45 -1.76 3.16
C MET A 127 -10.59 -3.20 2.66
N ALA A 128 -10.67 -3.37 1.34
CA ALA A 128 -10.58 -4.66 0.68
C ALA A 128 -9.13 -5.14 0.61
N SER A 129 -8.92 -6.44 0.38
CA SER A 129 -7.63 -6.96 -0.06
C SER A 129 -7.32 -6.47 -1.48
N ALA A 130 -6.04 -6.36 -1.80
CA ALA A 130 -5.56 -6.05 -3.14
C ALA A 130 -4.70 -7.21 -3.67
N ASP A 131 -4.90 -7.53 -4.93
CA ASP A 131 -4.14 -8.55 -5.66
C ASP A 131 -3.61 -7.96 -6.97
N GLU A 132 -2.39 -8.33 -7.34
CA GLU A 132 -1.79 -7.98 -8.62
C GLU A 132 -1.81 -9.19 -9.54
N ILE A 133 -2.32 -9.01 -10.77
CA ILE A 133 -2.42 -10.07 -11.77
C ILE A 133 -1.63 -9.66 -13.01
N TYR A 134 -0.65 -10.47 -13.38
CA TYR A 134 0.17 -10.28 -14.57
C TYR A 134 -0.23 -11.28 -15.64
N ILE A 135 -0.65 -10.78 -16.81
CA ILE A 135 -1.06 -11.61 -17.94
C ILE A 135 -0.11 -11.36 -19.10
N SER A 136 0.52 -12.43 -19.60
CA SER A 136 1.37 -12.40 -20.79
C SER A 136 0.72 -13.20 -21.90
N ILE A 137 0.43 -12.55 -23.03
CA ILE A 137 -0.14 -13.17 -24.23
C ILE A 137 0.96 -13.30 -25.28
N LYS A 138 1.24 -14.52 -25.70
CA LYS A 138 2.23 -14.83 -26.72
C LYS A 138 1.60 -15.62 -27.86
N SER A 139 1.93 -15.26 -29.09
CA SER A 139 1.44 -15.95 -30.27
C SER A 139 2.49 -16.01 -31.38
N LYS A 140 2.10 -16.63 -32.48
CA LYS A 140 2.89 -16.56 -33.73
C LYS A 140 2.64 -15.22 -34.39
N GLY A 141 3.69 -14.41 -34.45
CA GLY A 141 3.68 -13.14 -35.20
C GLY A 141 3.83 -13.31 -36.71
N GLY A 142 3.74 -12.20 -37.44
CA GLY A 142 3.93 -12.16 -38.89
C GLY A 142 3.74 -10.76 -39.46
N HIS A 143 3.77 -10.68 -40.80
CA HIS A 143 3.62 -9.40 -41.48
C HIS A 143 2.22 -8.80 -41.30
N ALA A 144 2.14 -7.53 -40.94
CA ALA A 144 0.87 -6.86 -40.65
C ALA A 144 -0.12 -6.81 -41.84
N ALA A 145 0.38 -6.89 -43.06
CA ALA A 145 -0.46 -6.99 -44.28
C ALA A 145 -0.97 -8.43 -44.56
N ALA A 146 -0.58 -9.42 -43.76
CA ALA A 146 -1.01 -10.81 -43.92
C ALA A 146 -1.53 -11.40 -42.58
N PRO A 147 -2.50 -10.73 -41.92
CA PRO A 147 -2.97 -11.10 -40.59
C PRO A 147 -3.59 -12.49 -40.48
N GLN A 148 -4.09 -13.03 -41.61
CA GLN A 148 -4.68 -14.37 -41.65
C GLN A 148 -3.71 -15.51 -41.31
N TYR A 149 -2.40 -15.26 -41.30
CA TYR A 149 -1.34 -16.23 -40.92
C TYR A 149 -0.82 -16.04 -39.51
N THR A 150 -1.42 -15.11 -38.75
CA THR A 150 -0.98 -14.74 -37.41
C THR A 150 -2.11 -14.86 -36.40
N ALA A 151 -1.79 -14.74 -35.12
CA ALA A 151 -2.78 -14.49 -34.08
C ALA A 151 -2.41 -13.15 -33.44
N ASP A 152 -3.23 -12.14 -33.68
CA ASP A 152 -2.98 -10.77 -33.22
C ASP A 152 -3.12 -10.66 -31.69
N THR A 153 -1.97 -10.58 -31.01
CA THR A 153 -1.93 -10.49 -29.54
C THR A 153 -2.49 -9.18 -29.01
N ILE A 154 -2.39 -8.08 -29.77
CA ILE A 154 -2.95 -6.79 -29.36
C ILE A 154 -4.48 -6.84 -29.44
N LEU A 155 -5.03 -7.41 -30.49
CA LEU A 155 -6.46 -7.60 -30.64
C LEU A 155 -7.02 -8.52 -29.53
N ILE A 156 -6.35 -9.66 -29.28
CA ILE A 156 -6.72 -10.60 -28.22
C ILE A 156 -6.70 -9.92 -26.85
N ALA A 157 -5.63 -9.17 -26.54
CA ALA A 157 -5.52 -8.44 -25.28
C ALA A 157 -6.60 -7.36 -25.13
N SER A 158 -6.94 -6.66 -26.20
CA SER A 158 -8.01 -5.65 -26.20
C SER A 158 -9.37 -6.27 -25.86
N HIS A 159 -9.69 -7.41 -26.45
CA HIS A 159 -10.91 -8.16 -26.11
C HIS A 159 -10.88 -8.67 -24.67
N LEU A 160 -9.74 -9.15 -24.19
CA LEU A 160 -9.57 -9.61 -22.81
C LEU A 160 -9.84 -8.46 -21.82
N ILE A 161 -9.27 -7.27 -22.06
CA ILE A 161 -9.47 -6.08 -21.22
C ILE A 161 -10.96 -5.76 -21.06
N ILE A 162 -11.70 -5.73 -22.19
CA ILE A 162 -13.14 -5.46 -22.18
C ILE A 162 -13.90 -6.58 -21.43
N SER A 163 -13.55 -7.84 -21.71
CA SER A 163 -14.22 -8.99 -21.09
C SER A 163 -14.00 -9.07 -19.59
N LEU A 164 -12.81 -8.72 -19.10
CA LEU A 164 -12.51 -8.70 -17.65
C LEU A 164 -13.43 -7.75 -16.87
N GLN A 165 -13.90 -6.65 -17.47
CA GLN A 165 -14.83 -5.74 -16.82
C GLN A 165 -16.17 -6.40 -16.48
N GLN A 166 -16.55 -7.47 -17.20
CA GLN A 166 -17.78 -8.22 -16.93
C GLN A 166 -17.73 -8.99 -15.62
N ILE A 167 -16.55 -9.31 -15.10
CA ILE A 167 -16.41 -9.97 -13.81
C ILE A 167 -17.11 -9.15 -12.74
N ILE A 168 -16.82 -7.85 -12.69
CA ILE A 168 -17.42 -6.95 -11.70
C ILE A 168 -18.89 -6.67 -12.03
N SER A 169 -19.20 -6.38 -13.29
CA SER A 169 -20.53 -5.91 -13.67
C SER A 169 -21.58 -7.02 -13.81
N ARG A 170 -21.18 -8.29 -14.01
CA ARG A 170 -22.08 -9.41 -14.31
C ARG A 170 -21.91 -10.64 -13.41
N ASN A 171 -20.73 -10.86 -12.87
CA ASN A 171 -20.42 -12.08 -12.13
C ASN A 171 -20.30 -11.82 -10.61
N ASN A 172 -20.09 -10.57 -10.20
CA ASN A 172 -20.03 -10.23 -8.79
C ASN A 172 -21.41 -9.81 -8.27
N SER A 173 -21.68 -10.15 -7.00
CA SER A 173 -22.88 -9.67 -6.32
C SER A 173 -22.84 -8.16 -6.12
N PRO A 174 -23.91 -7.39 -6.35
CA PRO A 174 -23.93 -5.95 -6.10
C PRO A 174 -23.75 -5.58 -4.63
N PHE A 175 -23.87 -6.55 -3.71
CA PHE A 175 -23.61 -6.37 -2.27
C PHE A 175 -22.12 -6.61 -1.89
N ASN A 176 -21.29 -7.10 -2.79
CA ASN A 176 -19.86 -7.32 -2.58
C ASN A 176 -19.06 -6.22 -3.26
N PRO A 177 -18.58 -5.20 -2.53
CA PRO A 177 -17.73 -4.18 -3.11
C PRO A 177 -16.46 -4.80 -3.69
N SER A 178 -16.21 -4.58 -4.98
CA SER A 178 -14.99 -5.02 -5.65
C SER A 178 -14.64 -4.09 -6.80
N VAL A 179 -13.35 -4.00 -7.08
CA VAL A 179 -12.80 -3.20 -8.18
C VAL A 179 -11.85 -4.08 -8.98
N LEU A 180 -11.91 -3.96 -10.31
CA LEU A 180 -10.93 -4.52 -11.21
C LEU A 180 -10.46 -3.41 -12.14
N SER A 181 -9.18 -3.07 -12.04
CA SER A 181 -8.55 -2.02 -12.85
C SER A 181 -7.42 -2.61 -13.68
N ILE A 182 -7.34 -2.21 -14.95
CA ILE A 182 -6.18 -2.48 -15.79
C ILE A 182 -5.27 -1.26 -15.71
N THR A 183 -4.15 -1.41 -15.03
CA THR A 183 -3.25 -0.29 -14.71
C THR A 183 -2.05 -0.18 -15.65
N SER A 184 -1.78 -1.24 -16.41
CA SER A 184 -0.67 -1.27 -17.36
C SER A 184 -1.01 -2.18 -18.54
N PHE A 185 -0.65 -1.75 -19.76
CA PHE A 185 -0.78 -2.51 -20.99
C PHE A 185 0.37 -2.17 -21.93
N HIS A 186 1.14 -3.16 -22.34
CA HIS A 186 2.26 -3.02 -23.25
C HIS A 186 2.18 -4.06 -24.36
N GLY A 187 2.22 -3.64 -25.60
CA GLY A 187 2.18 -4.53 -26.75
C GLY A 187 2.64 -3.86 -28.03
N GLY A 188 3.27 -4.66 -28.92
CA GLY A 188 3.81 -4.20 -30.20
C GLY A 188 5.17 -3.51 -30.08
N ASN A 189 6.02 -3.74 -31.09
CA ASN A 189 7.37 -3.17 -31.15
C ASN A 189 7.60 -2.38 -32.46
N THR A 190 6.75 -2.57 -33.49
CA THR A 190 6.95 -2.00 -34.83
C THR A 190 5.60 -1.88 -35.54
N THR A 191 5.56 -1.04 -36.59
CA THR A 191 4.32 -0.71 -37.31
C THR A 191 3.94 -1.74 -38.38
N ASN A 192 4.81 -2.66 -38.75
CA ASN A 192 4.62 -3.62 -39.86
C ASN A 192 4.66 -5.09 -39.45
N VAL A 193 4.63 -5.38 -38.16
CA VAL A 193 4.61 -6.75 -37.61
C VAL A 193 3.52 -6.87 -36.53
N ILE A 194 2.79 -7.98 -36.58
CA ILE A 194 1.86 -8.41 -35.51
C ILE A 194 2.59 -9.26 -34.49
#